data_dd887d7013bab21c2d662feb373e8fd4
#
_entry.id   dd887d7013bab21c2d662feb373e8fd4
#
_cell.length_a   1.000
_cell.length_b   1.000
_cell.length_c   1.000
_cell.angle_alpha   90.00
_cell.angle_beta   90.00
_cell.angle_gamma   90.00
#
_symmetry.space_group_name_H-M   'P 1'
#
loop_
_entity.id
_entity.type
_entity.pdbx_description
1 polymer ?
#
loop_
_entity_poly.entity_id
_entity_poly.type
_entity_poly.pdbx_seq_one_letter_code
_entity_poly.pdbx_strand_id
1 'polypeptide(L)'
;LSHDELAGLIAKRFIQRKDVKAIQVADGGYRPVREPWKMGDLRAHIAGEQTFGHYTCDTESKTKLIVFDCDLDDTGTWVDVPSDDVLADITSDSEFMDALTIYPATPRKDWHDRKHPGRTWYKKQMRTIADTIAASVVNHLGLEAASAYSGNKGVHIYAFFPEPVEARVARQAALMALEHAGRIISPNYGFEAVKGSNFFKHMEPHPYFGIQNFTVEIFPKQSSMEGKDLGNLVRLPGGVNNKNPKDPCFFLDQRVAQAEFKPHPDPVHLLETGNPFA
;
A
#
# COMPACT_ATOMS: atom_id res chain seq x y z
N LEU A 1 14.17 2.61 -19.31
CA LEU A 1 14.57 2.18 -17.97
C LEU A 1 15.12 0.76 -18.05
N SER A 2 16.32 0.54 -17.52
CA SER A 2 16.92 -0.80 -17.49
C SER A 2 16.20 -1.62 -16.40
N HIS A 3 15.58 -2.75 -16.80
CA HIS A 3 15.02 -3.71 -15.85
C HIS A 3 16.05 -4.19 -14.83
N ASP A 4 17.32 -4.19 -15.18
CA ASP A 4 18.43 -4.61 -14.32
C ASP A 4 18.68 -3.63 -13.17
N GLU A 5 18.60 -2.35 -13.45
CA GLU A 5 18.78 -1.30 -12.47
C GLU A 5 17.63 -1.28 -11.44
N LEU A 6 16.39 -1.36 -11.93
CA LEU A 6 15.22 -1.48 -11.07
C LEU A 6 15.26 -2.78 -10.23
N ALA A 7 15.65 -3.90 -10.83
CA ALA A 7 15.80 -5.18 -10.12
C ALA A 7 16.86 -5.09 -9.01
N GLY A 8 17.99 -4.41 -9.26
CA GLY A 8 19.02 -4.16 -8.26
C GLY A 8 18.51 -3.34 -7.06
N LEU A 9 17.73 -2.30 -7.34
CA LEU A 9 17.13 -1.47 -6.30
C LEU A 9 16.06 -2.23 -5.52
N ILE A 10 15.22 -3.02 -6.18
CA ILE A 10 14.25 -3.89 -5.49
C ILE A 10 14.97 -4.89 -4.59
N ALA A 11 16.05 -5.53 -5.04
CA ALA A 11 16.85 -6.41 -4.20
C ALA A 11 17.38 -5.68 -2.95
N LYS A 12 17.95 -4.49 -3.17
CA LYS A 12 18.54 -3.67 -2.10
C LYS A 12 17.50 -3.21 -1.09
N ARG A 13 16.35 -2.72 -1.54
CA ARG A 13 15.34 -2.07 -0.70
C ARG A 13 14.38 -3.05 -0.02
N PHE A 14 14.00 -4.14 -0.70
CA PHE A 14 12.89 -5.00 -0.27
C PHE A 14 13.34 -6.35 0.29
N ILE A 15 14.44 -6.93 -0.21
CA ILE A 15 14.81 -8.29 0.18
C ILE A 15 15.63 -8.27 1.47
N GLN A 16 14.96 -8.53 2.60
CA GLN A 16 15.59 -8.74 3.90
C GLN A 16 15.93 -10.22 4.09
N ARG A 17 14.96 -11.13 3.91
CA ARG A 17 15.14 -12.56 3.99
C ARG A 17 15.69 -13.10 2.67
N LYS A 18 16.95 -13.58 2.63
CA LYS A 18 17.65 -13.90 1.39
C LYS A 18 17.59 -15.37 0.98
N ASP A 19 17.31 -16.27 1.92
CA ASP A 19 17.33 -17.74 1.77
C ASP A 19 16.01 -18.34 1.31
N VAL A 20 14.95 -17.56 1.30
CA VAL A 20 13.61 -18.00 0.91
C VAL A 20 12.84 -16.87 0.24
N LYS A 21 12.03 -17.23 -0.73
CA LYS A 21 11.09 -16.37 -1.45
C LYS A 21 9.73 -17.06 -1.52
N ALA A 22 8.70 -16.38 -1.97
CA ALA A 22 7.41 -16.99 -2.25
C ALA A 22 6.97 -16.68 -3.68
N ILE A 23 6.37 -17.66 -4.33
CA ILE A 23 5.80 -17.52 -5.68
C ILE A 23 4.29 -17.41 -5.53
N GLN A 24 3.68 -16.40 -6.16
CA GLN A 24 2.23 -16.29 -6.22
C GLN A 24 1.69 -17.31 -7.24
N VAL A 25 0.74 -18.12 -6.78
CA VAL A 25 0.06 -19.11 -7.63
C VAL A 25 -1.19 -18.51 -8.29
N ALA A 26 -1.79 -19.24 -9.22
CA ALA A 26 -2.88 -18.72 -10.06
C ALA A 26 -4.14 -18.26 -9.30
N ASP A 27 -4.43 -18.86 -8.14
CA ASP A 27 -5.52 -18.45 -7.25
C ASP A 27 -5.21 -17.19 -6.41
N GLY A 28 -3.99 -16.66 -6.56
CA GLY A 28 -3.50 -15.51 -5.82
C GLY A 28 -2.90 -15.85 -4.45
N GLY A 29 -2.86 -17.14 -4.06
CA GLY A 29 -2.13 -17.61 -2.89
C GLY A 29 -0.61 -17.58 -3.10
N TYR A 30 0.16 -17.94 -2.07
CA TYR A 30 1.61 -17.95 -2.15
C TYR A 30 2.19 -19.29 -1.69
N ARG A 31 3.18 -19.78 -2.44
CA ARG A 31 3.95 -20.97 -2.10
C ARG A 31 5.38 -20.57 -1.76
N PRO A 32 5.92 -20.94 -0.58
CA PRO A 32 7.30 -20.69 -0.23
C PRO A 32 8.25 -21.55 -1.10
N VAL A 33 9.38 -20.94 -1.48
CA VAL A 33 10.47 -21.58 -2.21
C VAL A 33 11.76 -21.31 -1.43
N ARG A 34 12.32 -22.38 -0.86
CA ARG A 34 13.54 -22.33 -0.03
C ARG A 34 14.79 -22.37 -0.90
N GLU A 35 14.97 -21.32 -1.64
CA GLU A 35 16.12 -21.05 -2.49
C GLU A 35 16.51 -19.58 -2.35
N PRO A 36 17.81 -19.27 -2.42
CA PRO A 36 18.28 -17.90 -2.46
C PRO A 36 17.66 -17.12 -3.62
N TRP A 37 17.46 -15.83 -3.40
CA TRP A 37 17.04 -14.90 -4.44
C TRP A 37 18.11 -14.79 -5.53
N LYS A 38 17.67 -14.78 -6.80
CA LYS A 38 18.49 -14.55 -7.98
C LYS A 38 18.03 -13.28 -8.71
N MET A 39 18.91 -12.58 -9.37
CA MET A 39 18.52 -11.42 -10.18
C MET A 39 17.51 -11.79 -11.27
N GLY A 40 17.57 -13.02 -11.78
CA GLY A 40 16.55 -13.55 -12.69
C GLY A 40 15.14 -13.58 -12.14
N ASP A 41 14.98 -13.87 -10.84
CA ASP A 41 13.66 -13.85 -10.18
C ASP A 41 13.06 -12.44 -10.20
N LEU A 42 13.88 -11.42 -9.91
CA LEU A 42 13.44 -10.03 -9.88
C LEU A 42 13.12 -9.49 -11.27
N ARG A 43 13.92 -9.88 -12.29
CA ARG A 43 13.63 -9.56 -13.68
C ARG A 43 12.31 -10.18 -14.13
N ALA A 44 12.08 -11.45 -13.85
CA ALA A 44 10.84 -12.16 -14.17
C ALA A 44 9.64 -11.51 -13.45
N HIS A 45 9.83 -11.03 -12.21
CA HIS A 45 8.80 -10.30 -11.49
C HIS A 45 8.44 -8.97 -12.16
N ILE A 46 9.44 -8.16 -12.49
CA ILE A 46 9.26 -6.85 -13.15
C ILE A 46 8.61 -7.03 -14.53
N ALA A 47 9.03 -8.04 -15.27
CA ALA A 47 8.46 -8.38 -16.58
C ALA A 47 7.03 -8.94 -16.50
N GLY A 48 6.52 -9.26 -15.30
CA GLY A 48 5.20 -9.87 -15.11
C GLY A 48 5.12 -11.35 -15.48
N GLU A 49 6.27 -12.00 -15.69
CA GLU A 49 6.36 -13.43 -16.04
C GLU A 49 6.08 -14.33 -14.82
N GLN A 50 6.53 -13.90 -13.64
CA GLN A 50 6.34 -14.59 -12.38
C GLN A 50 6.20 -13.60 -11.24
N THR A 51 5.14 -13.72 -10.46
CA THR A 51 4.94 -12.86 -9.28
C THR A 51 5.58 -13.45 -8.04
N PHE A 52 6.39 -12.65 -7.36
CA PHE A 52 7.06 -13.03 -6.12
C PHE A 52 6.58 -12.21 -4.92
N GLY A 53 6.62 -12.85 -3.77
CA GLY A 53 6.51 -12.23 -2.47
C GLY A 53 7.80 -12.42 -1.67
N HIS A 54 8.07 -11.49 -0.77
CA HIS A 54 9.22 -11.51 0.12
C HIS A 54 8.78 -11.58 1.57
N TYR A 55 9.62 -12.17 2.43
CA TYR A 55 9.41 -12.19 3.86
C TYR A 55 10.05 -10.95 4.47
N THR A 56 9.26 -10.20 5.25
CA THR A 56 9.67 -8.88 5.76
C THR A 56 10.74 -8.95 6.84
N CYS A 57 10.84 -10.07 7.58
CA CYS A 57 11.86 -10.28 8.60
C CYS A 57 12.83 -11.39 8.20
N ASP A 58 14.08 -11.26 8.60
CA ASP A 58 15.06 -12.34 8.59
C ASP A 58 14.92 -13.24 9.84
N THR A 59 15.81 -14.24 9.96
CA THR A 59 15.82 -15.20 11.08
C THR A 59 16.22 -14.58 12.42
N GLU A 60 16.85 -13.39 12.39
CA GLU A 60 17.26 -12.65 13.59
C GLU A 60 16.20 -11.63 14.03
N SER A 61 14.99 -11.68 13.48
CA SER A 61 13.91 -10.73 13.76
C SER A 61 14.20 -9.30 13.29
N LYS A 62 15.09 -9.13 12.30
CA LYS A 62 15.40 -7.83 11.72
C LYS A 62 14.64 -7.60 10.42
N THR A 63 14.29 -6.34 10.18
CA THR A 63 13.67 -5.87 8.94
C THR A 63 14.32 -4.57 8.48
N LYS A 64 14.37 -4.35 7.16
CA LYS A 64 14.83 -3.08 6.59
C LYS A 64 13.68 -2.17 6.15
N LEU A 65 12.44 -2.62 6.25
CA LEU A 65 11.28 -1.85 5.82
C LEU A 65 10.05 -2.10 6.70
N ILE A 66 9.17 -1.11 6.68
CA ILE A 66 7.79 -1.23 7.10
C ILE A 66 6.93 -1.27 5.83
N VAL A 67 5.86 -2.05 5.84
CA VAL A 67 4.81 -1.97 4.82
C VAL A 67 3.50 -1.63 5.50
N PHE A 68 2.83 -0.59 4.99
CA PHE A 68 1.45 -0.28 5.28
C PHE A 68 0.63 -0.76 4.07
N ASP A 69 -0.13 -1.80 4.25
CA ASP A 69 -1.00 -2.36 3.22
C ASP A 69 -2.39 -1.75 3.39
N CYS A 70 -2.69 -0.76 2.57
CA CYS A 70 -3.96 -0.04 2.60
C CYS A 70 -4.91 -0.65 1.58
N ASP A 71 -5.96 -1.32 2.04
CA ASP A 71 -6.95 -1.99 1.22
C ASP A 71 -8.36 -1.45 1.47
N LEU A 72 -9.18 -1.41 0.39
CA LEU A 72 -10.60 -1.20 0.52
C LEU A 72 -11.22 -2.37 1.30
N ASP A 73 -11.90 -2.06 2.40
CA ASP A 73 -12.74 -3.03 3.11
C ASP A 73 -14.08 -3.13 2.38
N ASP A 74 -14.25 -4.18 1.60
CA ASP A 74 -15.43 -4.45 0.79
C ASP A 74 -16.58 -5.15 1.56
N THR A 75 -16.42 -5.30 2.89
CA THR A 75 -17.42 -5.90 3.76
C THR A 75 -18.39 -4.86 4.31
N GLY A 76 -19.38 -4.44 3.65
CA GLY A 76 -20.36 -3.47 4.14
C GLY A 76 -20.76 -2.45 3.09
N THR A 77 -21.52 -1.46 3.49
CA THR A 77 -21.97 -0.36 2.65
C THR A 77 -21.23 0.91 2.99
N TRP A 78 -21.01 1.76 2.00
CA TRP A 78 -20.60 3.13 2.21
C TRP A 78 -21.77 3.94 2.76
N VAL A 79 -21.42 4.92 3.58
CA VAL A 79 -22.40 5.92 3.98
C VAL A 79 -22.41 6.96 2.86
N ASP A 80 -23.55 7.20 2.28
CA ASP A 80 -23.86 8.24 1.30
C ASP A 80 -22.80 8.48 0.21
N VAL A 81 -23.06 7.91 -0.95
CA VAL A 81 -22.22 8.09 -2.13
C VAL A 81 -23.09 8.62 -3.27
N PRO A 82 -22.59 9.63 -4.00
CA PRO A 82 -23.29 10.13 -5.20
C PRO A 82 -23.61 9.03 -6.18
N SER A 83 -24.72 9.16 -6.90
CA SER A 83 -25.03 8.28 -8.01
C SER A 83 -23.96 8.37 -9.11
N ASP A 84 -23.87 7.33 -9.92
CA ASP A 84 -22.90 7.24 -11.00
C ASP A 84 -22.94 8.44 -11.95
N ASP A 85 -24.14 8.93 -12.25
CA ASP A 85 -24.35 10.10 -13.11
C ASP A 85 -23.74 11.36 -12.50
N VAL A 86 -23.91 11.55 -11.19
CA VAL A 86 -23.36 12.73 -10.50
C VAL A 86 -21.85 12.65 -10.35
N LEU A 87 -21.30 11.44 -10.11
CA LEU A 87 -19.84 11.27 -10.05
C LEU A 87 -19.17 11.52 -11.41
N ALA A 88 -19.86 11.27 -12.52
CA ALA A 88 -19.35 11.54 -13.86
C ALA A 88 -19.24 13.03 -14.16
N ASP A 89 -20.13 13.84 -13.60
CA ASP A 89 -20.20 15.30 -13.86
C ASP A 89 -19.32 16.14 -12.90
N ILE A 90 -18.75 15.50 -11.85
CA ILE A 90 -17.92 16.20 -10.87
C ILE A 90 -16.56 16.58 -11.47
N THR A 91 -16.31 17.86 -11.62
CA THR A 91 -15.09 18.41 -12.19
C THR A 91 -14.17 19.08 -11.16
N SER A 92 -14.68 19.40 -9.96
CA SER A 92 -13.92 20.06 -8.91
C SER A 92 -14.06 19.35 -7.55
N ASP A 93 -13.11 19.62 -6.65
CA ASP A 93 -13.15 19.08 -5.29
C ASP A 93 -14.34 19.62 -4.49
N SER A 94 -14.76 20.86 -4.74
CA SER A 94 -15.92 21.47 -4.09
C SER A 94 -17.21 20.80 -4.53
N GLU A 95 -17.43 20.61 -5.84
CA GLU A 95 -18.61 19.90 -6.37
C GLU A 95 -18.66 18.46 -5.88
N PHE A 96 -17.48 17.80 -5.76
CA PHE A 96 -17.39 16.47 -5.22
C PHE A 96 -17.84 16.42 -3.75
N MET A 97 -17.41 17.37 -2.94
CA MET A 97 -17.78 17.45 -1.53
C MET A 97 -19.28 17.75 -1.37
N ASP A 98 -19.84 18.63 -2.16
CA ASP A 98 -21.27 18.96 -2.13
C ASP A 98 -22.11 17.75 -2.55
N ALA A 99 -21.70 17.01 -3.56
CA ALA A 99 -22.40 15.84 -4.04
C ALA A 99 -22.45 14.72 -2.99
N LEU A 100 -21.41 14.56 -2.17
CA LEU A 100 -21.36 13.50 -1.13
C LEU A 100 -22.40 13.66 -0.03
N THR A 101 -22.92 14.85 0.18
CA THR A 101 -23.93 15.10 1.23
C THR A 101 -25.34 14.65 0.88
N ILE A 102 -25.62 14.28 -0.36
CA ILE A 102 -26.99 14.20 -0.90
C ILE A 102 -27.39 12.78 -1.33
N TYR A 103 -26.45 11.84 -1.50
CA TYR A 103 -26.73 10.59 -2.21
C TYR A 103 -26.65 9.32 -1.36
N PRO A 104 -27.47 8.28 -1.68
CA PRO A 104 -27.54 7.04 -0.91
C PRO A 104 -26.30 6.16 -1.07
N ALA A 105 -26.08 5.31 -0.07
CA ALA A 105 -24.95 4.38 -0.03
C ALA A 105 -24.99 3.37 -1.19
N THR A 106 -23.86 3.21 -1.86
CA THR A 106 -23.63 2.18 -2.89
C THR A 106 -22.72 1.06 -2.38
N PRO A 107 -22.88 -0.19 -2.88
CA PRO A 107 -21.96 -1.27 -2.51
C PRO A 107 -20.52 -0.96 -2.93
N ARG A 108 -19.58 -1.11 -2.01
CA ARG A 108 -18.16 -0.81 -2.24
C ARG A 108 -17.41 -1.81 -3.09
N LYS A 109 -17.87 -3.05 -3.15
CA LYS A 109 -17.14 -4.17 -3.75
C LYS A 109 -16.68 -3.93 -5.19
N ASP A 110 -17.38 -3.08 -5.94
CA ASP A 110 -17.10 -2.82 -7.34
C ASP A 110 -16.30 -1.53 -7.59
N TRP A 111 -16.02 -0.74 -6.54
CA TRP A 111 -15.38 0.57 -6.66
C TRP A 111 -13.93 0.54 -7.13
N HIS A 112 -13.27 -0.58 -6.95
CA HIS A 112 -11.93 -0.79 -7.49
C HIS A 112 -11.97 -1.14 -8.98
N ASP A 113 -13.13 -1.49 -9.56
CA ASP A 113 -13.25 -1.69 -11.00
C ASP A 113 -12.99 -0.40 -11.76
N ARG A 114 -12.15 -0.47 -12.80
CA ARG A 114 -11.76 0.68 -13.61
C ARG A 114 -12.92 1.38 -14.32
N LYS A 115 -14.01 0.66 -14.56
CA LYS A 115 -15.21 1.16 -15.25
C LYS A 115 -16.25 1.69 -14.28
N HIS A 116 -16.08 1.47 -12.99
CA HIS A 116 -17.08 1.89 -12.02
C HIS A 116 -16.97 3.41 -11.78
N PRO A 117 -18.05 4.19 -11.84
CA PRO A 117 -18.03 5.64 -11.59
C PRO A 117 -17.46 6.01 -10.21
N GLY A 118 -17.76 5.23 -9.19
CA GLY A 118 -17.17 5.38 -7.84
C GLY A 118 -15.65 5.26 -7.76
N ARG A 119 -14.98 4.89 -8.88
CA ARG A 119 -13.53 4.76 -8.93
C ARG A 119 -12.78 6.06 -8.57
N THR A 120 -13.28 7.20 -9.00
CA THR A 120 -12.66 8.49 -8.65
C THR A 120 -12.71 8.73 -7.15
N TRP A 121 -13.85 8.47 -6.52
CA TRP A 121 -14.03 8.51 -5.08
C TRP A 121 -13.07 7.55 -4.36
N TYR A 122 -13.06 6.28 -4.78
CA TYR A 122 -12.14 5.28 -4.27
C TYR A 122 -10.68 5.75 -4.32
N LYS A 123 -10.22 6.26 -5.47
CA LYS A 123 -8.85 6.73 -5.64
C LYS A 123 -8.51 7.90 -4.71
N LYS A 124 -9.40 8.88 -4.58
CA LYS A 124 -9.19 10.02 -3.68
C LYS A 124 -9.03 9.58 -2.24
N GLN A 125 -9.91 8.69 -1.74
CA GLN A 125 -9.83 8.21 -0.36
C GLN A 125 -8.57 7.39 -0.12
N MET A 126 -8.27 6.46 -1.00
CA MET A 126 -7.06 5.65 -0.95
C MET A 126 -5.81 6.52 -0.96
N ARG A 127 -5.75 7.52 -1.86
CA ARG A 127 -4.62 8.44 -1.97
C ARG A 127 -4.49 9.33 -0.74
N THR A 128 -5.60 9.79 -0.16
CA THR A 128 -5.55 10.56 1.10
C THR A 128 -4.84 9.77 2.19
N ILE A 129 -5.18 8.49 2.37
CA ILE A 129 -4.52 7.64 3.36
C ILE A 129 -3.05 7.40 2.96
N ALA A 130 -2.79 6.98 1.72
CA ALA A 130 -1.45 6.62 1.26
C ALA A 130 -0.49 7.82 1.31
N ASP A 131 -0.93 8.98 0.81
CA ASP A 131 -0.12 10.20 0.78
C ASP A 131 0.17 10.71 2.19
N THR A 132 -0.81 10.65 3.09
CA THR A 132 -0.64 11.11 4.47
C THR A 132 0.30 10.19 5.26
N ILE A 133 0.20 8.86 5.07
CA ILE A 133 1.14 7.91 5.68
C ILE A 133 2.55 8.12 5.12
N ALA A 134 2.71 8.24 3.79
CA ALA A 134 4.01 8.48 3.16
C ALA A 134 4.62 9.80 3.63
N ALA A 135 3.83 10.88 3.72
CA ALA A 135 4.27 12.16 4.26
C ALA A 135 4.68 12.06 5.73
N SER A 136 3.95 11.26 6.52
CA SER A 136 4.31 11.02 7.93
C SER A 136 5.62 10.25 8.06
N VAL A 137 5.87 9.28 7.18
CA VAL A 137 7.13 8.55 7.12
C VAL A 137 8.29 9.49 6.79
N VAL A 138 8.14 10.32 5.76
CA VAL A 138 9.22 11.22 5.30
C VAL A 138 9.43 12.37 6.29
N ASN A 139 8.36 13.08 6.67
CA ASN A 139 8.50 14.35 7.39
C ASN A 139 8.54 14.19 8.91
N HIS A 140 7.89 13.15 9.46
CA HIS A 140 7.81 12.94 10.90
C HIS A 140 8.84 11.92 11.40
N LEU A 141 9.02 10.81 10.66
CA LEU A 141 10.03 9.81 11.04
C LEU A 141 11.41 10.05 10.41
N GLY A 142 11.52 10.89 9.39
CA GLY A 142 12.78 11.11 8.66
C GLY A 142 13.25 9.88 7.89
N LEU A 143 12.33 8.98 7.51
CA LEU A 143 12.64 7.79 6.75
C LEU A 143 12.32 7.99 5.27
N GLU A 144 12.97 7.22 4.41
CA GLU A 144 12.66 7.16 3.00
C GLU A 144 11.35 6.38 2.76
N ALA A 145 10.58 6.78 1.73
CA ALA A 145 9.30 6.16 1.40
C ALA A 145 9.13 5.93 -0.10
N ALA A 146 8.28 4.97 -0.44
CA ALA A 146 7.69 4.78 -1.76
C ALA A 146 6.30 4.14 -1.61
N SER A 147 5.43 4.36 -2.59
CA SER A 147 4.12 3.71 -2.64
C SER A 147 3.94 2.96 -3.94
N ALA A 148 3.19 1.86 -3.90
CA ALA A 148 2.87 1.08 -5.09
C ALA A 148 1.40 0.65 -5.11
N TYR A 149 0.76 0.82 -6.25
CA TYR A 149 -0.57 0.27 -6.51
C TYR A 149 -0.49 -1.26 -6.64
N SER A 150 -1.37 -1.95 -5.95
CA SER A 150 -1.34 -3.41 -5.86
C SER A 150 -1.89 -4.15 -7.08
N GLY A 151 -2.40 -3.42 -8.09
CA GLY A 151 -3.06 -4.02 -9.26
C GLY A 151 -4.44 -4.61 -8.96
N ASN A 152 -5.00 -4.34 -7.78
CA ASN A 152 -6.35 -4.78 -7.40
C ASN A 152 -7.08 -3.66 -6.64
N LYS A 153 -7.18 -3.72 -5.33
CA LYS A 153 -7.98 -2.80 -4.51
C LYS A 153 -7.17 -2.03 -3.48
N GLY A 154 -5.86 -2.10 -3.49
CA GLY A 154 -5.01 -1.55 -2.45
C GLY A 154 -3.79 -0.79 -2.94
N VAL A 155 -3.17 -0.08 -2.02
CA VAL A 155 -1.87 0.57 -2.16
C VAL A 155 -0.98 0.13 -1.00
N HIS A 156 0.22 -0.32 -1.32
CA HIS A 156 1.26 -0.56 -0.33
C HIS A 156 2.12 0.69 -0.19
N ILE A 157 2.29 1.18 1.02
CA ILE A 157 3.22 2.25 1.35
C ILE A 157 4.41 1.60 2.07
N TYR A 158 5.60 1.88 1.59
CA TYR A 158 6.86 1.36 2.12
C TYR A 158 7.62 2.46 2.83
N ALA A 159 8.13 2.16 4.02
CA ALA A 159 9.11 3.00 4.73
C ALA A 159 10.41 2.22 4.83
N PHE A 160 11.53 2.83 4.46
CA PHE A 160 12.83 2.17 4.40
C PHE A 160 13.76 2.67 5.50
N PHE A 161 14.33 1.73 6.25
CA PHE A 161 15.40 2.03 7.19
C PHE A 161 16.75 2.03 6.45
N PRO A 162 17.68 2.93 6.81
CA PRO A 162 19.03 2.93 6.23
C PRO A 162 19.79 1.62 6.53
N GLU A 163 19.53 1.03 7.70
CA GLU A 163 20.08 -0.27 8.13
C GLU A 163 18.95 -1.12 8.73
N PRO A 164 19.06 -2.46 8.69
CA PRO A 164 18.06 -3.33 9.30
C PRO A 164 17.91 -3.09 10.79
N VAL A 165 16.67 -2.96 11.25
CA VAL A 165 16.29 -2.77 12.66
C VAL A 165 15.52 -3.98 13.18
N GLU A 166 15.41 -4.12 14.49
CA GLU A 166 14.54 -5.13 15.10
C GLU A 166 13.07 -4.92 14.70
N ALA A 167 12.35 -5.99 14.45
CA ALA A 167 10.95 -5.95 14.05
C ALA A 167 10.07 -5.16 15.03
N ARG A 168 10.35 -5.23 16.34
CA ARG A 168 9.64 -4.45 17.37
C ARG A 168 9.83 -2.94 17.19
N VAL A 169 11.04 -2.50 16.80
CA VAL A 169 11.34 -1.07 16.54
C VAL A 169 10.60 -0.61 15.28
N ALA A 170 10.63 -1.41 14.22
CA ALA A 170 9.89 -1.12 13.00
C ALA A 170 8.38 -0.99 13.26
N ARG A 171 7.81 -1.89 14.07
CA ARG A 171 6.39 -1.81 14.46
C ARG A 171 6.07 -0.54 15.25
N GLN A 172 6.93 -0.15 16.18
CA GLN A 172 6.74 1.08 16.93
C GLN A 172 6.79 2.31 16.00
N ALA A 173 7.74 2.36 15.07
CA ALA A 173 7.80 3.41 14.07
C ALA A 173 6.54 3.44 13.16
N ALA A 174 6.03 2.26 12.78
CA ALA A 174 4.77 2.17 12.02
C ALA A 174 3.58 2.78 12.78
N LEU A 175 3.45 2.48 14.06
CA LEU A 175 2.37 3.04 14.91
C LEU A 175 2.51 4.56 15.07
N MET A 176 3.73 5.07 15.22
CA MET A 176 3.99 6.52 15.28
C MET A 176 3.61 7.21 13.95
N ALA A 177 3.94 6.61 12.81
CA ALA A 177 3.54 7.13 11.50
C ALA A 177 2.01 7.15 11.33
N LEU A 178 1.32 6.08 11.75
CA LEU A 178 -0.14 6.02 11.71
C LEU A 178 -0.79 7.05 12.63
N GLU A 179 -0.29 7.22 13.84
CA GLU A 179 -0.81 8.23 14.78
C GLU A 179 -0.67 9.63 14.17
N HIS A 180 0.50 9.97 13.65
CA HIS A 180 0.74 11.27 13.02
C HIS A 180 -0.13 11.46 11.77
N ALA A 181 -0.21 10.45 10.88
CA ALA A 181 -1.06 10.48 9.69
C ALA A 181 -2.53 10.66 10.04
N GLY A 182 -3.02 9.96 11.07
CA GLY A 182 -4.39 10.08 11.54
C GLY A 182 -4.75 11.50 11.96
N ARG A 183 -3.85 12.19 12.67
CA ARG A 183 -4.04 13.59 13.09
C ARG A 183 -4.00 14.58 11.95
N ILE A 184 -3.25 14.28 10.87
CA ILE A 184 -3.26 15.11 9.64
C ILE A 184 -4.60 14.96 8.93
N ILE A 185 -5.15 13.75 8.84
CA ILE A 185 -6.46 13.50 8.23
C ILE A 185 -7.55 14.22 9.03
N SER A 186 -7.56 14.04 10.35
CA SER A 186 -8.49 14.74 11.25
C SER A 186 -7.86 14.99 12.62
N PRO A 187 -7.84 16.24 13.10
CA PRO A 187 -7.29 16.55 14.43
C PRO A 187 -7.97 15.82 15.59
N ASN A 188 -9.23 15.43 15.42
CA ASN A 188 -10.07 14.85 16.48
C ASN A 188 -10.12 13.31 16.44
N TYR A 189 -9.66 12.69 15.37
CA TYR A 189 -9.73 11.25 15.15
C TYR A 189 -8.38 10.69 14.70
N GLY A 190 -8.20 9.40 14.87
CA GLY A 190 -6.97 8.72 14.49
C GLY A 190 -7.24 7.34 13.93
N PHE A 191 -6.17 6.61 13.68
CA PHE A 191 -6.24 5.20 13.34
C PHE A 191 -6.37 4.35 14.62
N GLU A 192 -7.37 3.48 14.66
CA GLU A 192 -7.58 2.53 15.74
C GLU A 192 -7.54 1.09 15.23
N ALA A 193 -7.08 0.18 16.09
CA ALA A 193 -7.04 -1.24 15.78
C ALA A 193 -8.46 -1.82 15.71
N VAL A 194 -8.79 -2.54 14.64
CA VAL A 194 -10.15 -3.07 14.40
C VAL A 194 -10.23 -4.59 14.27
N LYS A 195 -9.16 -5.26 13.85
CA LYS A 195 -9.07 -6.72 13.71
C LYS A 195 -7.75 -7.22 14.33
N GLY A 196 -7.57 -7.00 15.63
CA GLY A 196 -6.30 -7.26 16.30
C GLY A 196 -5.27 -6.14 16.04
N SER A 197 -4.05 -6.31 16.56
CA SER A 197 -3.02 -5.26 16.62
C SER A 197 -2.34 -4.91 15.29
N ASN A 198 -2.75 -5.50 14.18
CA ASN A 198 -2.10 -5.28 12.88
C ASN A 198 -2.98 -4.57 11.85
N PHE A 199 -4.30 -4.47 12.09
CA PHE A 199 -5.27 -3.85 11.21
C PHE A 199 -5.85 -2.61 11.83
N PHE A 200 -5.79 -1.50 11.12
CA PHE A 200 -6.20 -0.20 11.59
C PHE A 200 -7.20 0.44 10.64
N LYS A 201 -8.14 1.21 11.18
CA LYS A 201 -9.02 2.09 10.42
C LYS A 201 -8.97 3.48 11.00
N HIS A 202 -9.05 4.50 10.14
CA HIS A 202 -9.28 5.85 10.61
C HIS A 202 -10.71 6.02 11.07
N MET A 203 -10.91 6.60 12.25
CA MET A 203 -12.20 6.66 12.94
C MET A 203 -13.00 7.93 12.63
N GLU A 204 -12.55 8.75 11.68
CA GLU A 204 -13.31 9.94 11.25
C GLU A 204 -14.67 9.53 10.71
N PRO A 205 -15.77 9.89 11.37
CA PRO A 205 -17.12 9.50 10.97
C PRO A 205 -17.67 10.39 9.86
N HIS A 206 -16.90 11.38 9.40
CA HIS A 206 -17.39 12.36 8.44
C HIS A 206 -17.75 11.68 7.11
N PRO A 207 -18.98 11.83 6.62
CA PRO A 207 -19.45 11.13 5.42
C PRO A 207 -18.65 11.49 4.16
N TYR A 208 -18.00 12.65 4.15
CA TYR A 208 -17.25 13.14 2.99
C TYR A 208 -15.99 12.34 2.67
N PHE A 209 -15.36 11.74 3.67
CA PHE A 209 -14.07 11.09 3.43
C PHE A 209 -14.16 9.60 3.17
N GLY A 210 -15.15 8.89 3.72
CA GLY A 210 -15.26 7.42 3.57
C GLY A 210 -13.98 6.67 3.93
N ILE A 211 -13.02 7.34 4.54
CA ILE A 211 -11.69 6.84 4.92
C ILE A 211 -11.80 5.62 5.84
N GLN A 212 -12.80 5.60 6.70
CA GLN A 212 -13.13 4.46 7.55
C GLN A 212 -13.47 3.17 6.79
N ASN A 213 -13.69 3.26 5.49
CA ASN A 213 -13.96 2.10 4.64
C ASN A 213 -12.68 1.41 4.16
N PHE A 214 -11.52 1.93 4.50
CA PHE A 214 -10.23 1.34 4.21
C PHE A 214 -9.59 0.80 5.47
N THR A 215 -8.92 -0.34 5.35
CA THR A 215 -8.07 -0.89 6.39
C THR A 215 -6.62 -0.68 6.04
N VAL A 216 -5.80 -0.39 7.02
CA VAL A 216 -4.35 -0.36 6.91
C VAL A 216 -3.78 -1.51 7.73
N GLU A 217 -3.13 -2.46 7.08
CA GLU A 217 -2.41 -3.53 7.75
C GLU A 217 -0.93 -3.20 7.82
N ILE A 218 -0.28 -3.40 8.98
CA ILE A 218 1.15 -3.10 9.15
C ILE A 218 2.01 -4.35 9.14
N PHE A 219 3.16 -4.26 8.46
CA PHE A 219 4.19 -5.31 8.45
C PHE A 219 5.55 -4.72 8.87
N PRO A 220 6.36 -5.49 9.61
CA PRO A 220 6.10 -6.85 10.07
C PRO A 220 4.95 -6.93 11.08
N LYS A 221 4.15 -8.02 11.02
CA LYS A 221 3.06 -8.27 11.98
C LYS A 221 3.56 -8.75 13.33
N GLN A 222 4.70 -9.41 13.34
CA GLN A 222 5.34 -9.94 14.54
C GLN A 222 6.49 -9.05 15.02
N SER A 223 6.70 -9.03 16.32
CA SER A 223 7.83 -8.34 16.96
C SER A 223 9.08 -9.21 17.04
N SER A 224 8.94 -10.53 16.88
CA SER A 224 10.01 -11.52 16.95
C SER A 224 9.74 -12.70 16.01
N MET A 225 10.81 -13.30 15.52
CA MET A 225 10.80 -14.56 14.76
C MET A 225 11.02 -15.79 15.65
N GLU A 226 11.17 -15.63 16.95
CA GLU A 226 11.34 -16.75 17.88
C GLU A 226 10.22 -17.77 17.74
N GLY A 227 10.58 -19.03 17.56
CA GLY A 227 9.64 -20.13 17.34
C GLY A 227 8.94 -20.12 15.97
N LYS A 228 9.36 -19.27 15.04
CA LYS A 228 8.78 -19.17 13.70
C LYS A 228 9.81 -19.47 12.63
N ASP A 229 9.42 -20.31 11.69
CA ASP A 229 10.25 -20.64 10.53
C ASP A 229 10.20 -19.53 9.45
N LEU A 230 9.00 -19.10 9.10
CA LEU A 230 8.77 -18.03 8.14
C LEU A 230 8.03 -16.86 8.81
N GLY A 231 8.45 -15.65 8.45
CA GLY A 231 7.78 -14.42 8.85
C GLY A 231 6.57 -14.11 7.99
N ASN A 232 6.11 -12.86 8.11
CA ASN A 232 5.03 -12.37 7.27
C ASN A 232 5.52 -12.11 5.86
N LEU A 233 4.66 -12.47 4.92
CA LEU A 233 4.88 -12.33 3.49
C LEU A 233 4.17 -11.08 2.98
N VAL A 234 4.86 -10.34 2.11
CA VAL A 234 4.28 -9.25 1.32
C VAL A 234 4.68 -9.45 -0.14
N ARG A 235 3.77 -9.14 -1.07
CA ARG A 235 4.09 -9.16 -2.50
C ARG A 235 5.09 -8.04 -2.82
N LEU A 236 6.07 -8.35 -3.67
CA LEU A 236 6.96 -7.31 -4.21
C LEU A 236 6.17 -6.28 -5.04
N PRO A 237 6.58 -5.00 -5.04
CA PRO A 237 5.98 -3.98 -5.90
C PRO A 237 6.31 -4.20 -7.37
N GLY A 238 5.44 -3.71 -8.24
CA GLY A 238 5.54 -3.92 -9.68
C GLY A 238 5.04 -5.30 -10.12
N GLY A 239 5.33 -5.69 -11.34
CA GLY A 239 4.90 -6.96 -11.92
C GLY A 239 3.37 -7.07 -12.09
N VAL A 240 2.84 -8.25 -11.86
CA VAL A 240 1.42 -8.57 -12.02
C VAL A 240 0.87 -9.19 -10.74
N ASN A 241 -0.36 -8.86 -10.39
CA ASN A 241 -1.10 -9.53 -9.33
C ASN A 241 -1.99 -10.64 -9.94
N ASN A 242 -1.71 -11.91 -9.65
CA ASN A 242 -2.45 -13.03 -10.23
C ASN A 242 -3.95 -13.06 -9.84
N LYS A 243 -4.34 -12.34 -8.79
CA LYS A 243 -5.77 -12.13 -8.46
C LYS A 243 -6.47 -11.23 -9.48
N ASN A 244 -5.75 -10.33 -10.11
CA ASN A 244 -6.26 -9.44 -11.15
C ASN A 244 -5.19 -9.16 -12.21
N PRO A 245 -4.88 -10.15 -13.07
CA PRO A 245 -3.75 -10.06 -14.00
C PRO A 245 -3.94 -9.03 -15.12
N LYS A 246 -5.13 -8.46 -15.25
CA LYS A 246 -5.43 -7.41 -16.25
C LYS A 246 -5.00 -6.03 -15.79
N ASP A 247 -4.81 -5.82 -14.50
CA ASP A 247 -4.40 -4.56 -13.92
C ASP A 247 -2.92 -4.59 -13.54
N PRO A 248 -2.10 -3.67 -14.10
CA PRO A 248 -0.69 -3.62 -13.77
C PRO A 248 -0.48 -3.16 -12.33
N CYS A 249 0.54 -3.71 -11.68
CA CYS A 249 1.09 -3.15 -10.46
C CYS A 249 2.19 -2.16 -10.82
N PHE A 250 2.26 -1.03 -10.14
CA PHE A 250 3.27 -0.01 -10.43
C PHE A 250 3.58 0.85 -9.21
N PHE A 251 4.77 1.42 -9.19
CA PHE A 251 5.08 2.50 -8.25
C PHE A 251 4.23 3.71 -8.57
N LEU A 252 3.59 4.25 -7.53
CA LEU A 252 2.61 5.32 -7.66
C LEU A 252 3.31 6.67 -7.76
N ASP A 253 2.93 7.48 -8.74
CA ASP A 253 3.34 8.88 -8.79
C ASP A 253 2.47 9.72 -7.84
N GLN A 254 3.02 10.06 -6.67
CA GLN A 254 2.31 10.83 -5.64
C GLN A 254 2.37 12.35 -5.85
N ARG A 255 3.03 12.81 -6.90
CA ARG A 255 3.09 14.24 -7.31
C ARG A 255 1.85 14.66 -8.11
N VAL A 256 1.14 13.70 -8.72
CA VAL A 256 -0.11 13.97 -9.45
C VAL A 256 -1.31 14.07 -8.51
N ALA A 257 -2.41 14.64 -9.00
CA ALA A 257 -3.64 14.82 -8.24
C ALA A 257 -4.15 13.51 -7.61
N GLN A 258 -4.73 13.59 -6.42
CA GLN A 258 -5.17 12.41 -5.64
C GLN A 258 -6.19 11.53 -6.38
N ALA A 259 -7.01 12.10 -7.28
CA ALA A 259 -7.94 11.34 -8.10
C ALA A 259 -7.24 10.45 -9.16
N GLU A 260 -5.93 10.58 -9.32
CA GLU A 260 -5.17 9.88 -10.35
C GLU A 260 -4.27 8.79 -9.76
N PHE A 261 -4.41 7.56 -10.28
CA PHE A 261 -3.45 6.49 -10.07
C PHE A 261 -2.60 6.37 -11.32
N LYS A 262 -1.44 7.01 -11.30
CA LYS A 262 -0.48 6.97 -12.41
C LYS A 262 0.81 6.27 -12.01
N PRO A 263 1.41 5.50 -12.93
CA PRO A 263 2.75 4.97 -12.72
C PRO A 263 3.74 6.13 -12.56
N HIS A 264 4.66 5.99 -11.61
CA HIS A 264 5.79 6.91 -11.50
C HIS A 264 6.64 6.82 -12.78
N PRO A 265 6.98 7.95 -13.43
CA PRO A 265 7.69 7.93 -14.71
C PRO A 265 9.11 7.38 -14.58
N ASP A 266 9.72 7.50 -13.40
CA ASP A 266 11.05 7.01 -13.10
C ASP A 266 11.09 6.29 -11.74
N PRO A 267 10.70 5.00 -11.67
CA PRO A 267 10.73 4.24 -10.43
C PRO A 267 12.16 3.95 -9.91
N VAL A 268 13.19 4.06 -10.75
CA VAL A 268 14.59 3.96 -10.33
C VAL A 268 14.93 5.17 -9.47
N HIS A 269 14.70 6.37 -9.98
CA HIS A 269 14.93 7.60 -9.23
C HIS A 269 14.12 7.66 -7.93
N LEU A 270 12.84 7.23 -7.97
CA LEU A 270 12.02 7.14 -6.76
C LEU A 270 12.67 6.25 -5.68
N LEU A 271 13.15 5.07 -6.07
CA LEU A 271 13.79 4.15 -5.13
C LEU A 271 15.19 4.58 -4.70
N GLU A 272 15.89 5.37 -5.49
CA GLU A 272 17.19 5.96 -5.11
C GLU A 272 17.02 7.07 -4.09
N THR A 273 16.08 7.98 -4.31
CA THR A 273 15.84 9.15 -3.46
C THR A 273 14.98 8.85 -2.24
N GLY A 274 14.09 7.86 -2.35
CA GLY A 274 13.15 7.50 -1.29
C GLY A 274 12.18 8.64 -0.92
N ASN A 275 11.92 9.55 -1.86
CA ASN A 275 10.97 10.65 -1.66
C ASN A 275 9.87 10.63 -2.74
N PRO A 276 8.66 10.16 -2.42
CA PRO A 276 7.59 10.02 -3.40
C PRO A 276 6.97 11.37 -3.84
N PHE A 277 7.38 12.48 -3.21
CA PHE A 277 6.88 13.82 -3.49
C PHE A 277 7.90 14.70 -4.23
N ALA A 278 9.11 14.20 -4.49
CA ALA A 278 10.18 14.93 -5.17
C ALA A 278 10.11 14.83 -6.70
#